data_102de915fa25c4c80d27de5a13f00f75
#
_entry.id   102de915fa25c4c80d27de5a13f00f75
#
_cell.length_a   1.000
_cell.length_b   1.000
_cell.length_c   1.000
_cell.angle_alpha   90.00
_cell.angle_beta   90.00
_cell.angle_gamma   90.00
#
_symmetry.space_group_name_H-M   'P 1'
#
loop_
_entity.id
_entity.type
_entity.pdbx_description
1 polymer ?
#
loop_
_entity_poly.entity_id
_entity_poly.type
_entity_poly.pdbx_seq_one_letter_code
_entity_poly.pdbx_strand_id
1 'polypeptide(L)'
;MDHGAYGLLRSCDPPITVPAWAVMTSSKKPGTLGIYGFRNRADYSYENHVIANANAIKVDRVWDILSRNNKKVILVGIPQTFPPKPVNGILVGDFLTPDTKSDYTYPSDFKHEITKVVGDYILDVREFRSDKKDTILKEIFEMTRKRFQLARYLLAEKDWDYFMMVEIGVDRIQHAFWGCMDKTHRNYQAGNCYETAILDYYRFVDAEIGALLKLVDKGTTVFVVSDHGAQKMEGSVCINEWLIREGYLVLNEKPITPTPFAKLKVDWSKTKAWGDGGYYSRIFLNVRGREPQGIVEQAEYENLSRELSEKIEAIPGPDGSSIGTRVLRPEDLYKFRNGVAPDLMAYFGNLAWRSAGTVGRDSIYTFENDTGPDDANHGQHGIFIVRPATPNSSQKVQGLEIQDVAPTILKILGVPIPEDMEGKVIPEAC
;
A
#
# COMPACT_ATOMS: atom_id res chain seq x y z
N MET A 1 23.56 -11.91 5.80
CA MET A 1 22.96 -11.45 7.08
C MET A 1 23.84 -11.78 8.29
N ASP A 2 25.13 -11.76 8.11
CA ASP A 2 26.06 -12.18 9.17
C ASP A 2 26.18 -11.16 10.33
N HIS A 3 25.70 -9.95 10.11
CA HIS A 3 25.72 -8.85 11.09
C HIS A 3 24.43 -8.05 11.01
N GLY A 4 23.70 -7.92 12.11
CA GLY A 4 22.49 -7.13 12.21
C GLY A 4 21.26 -7.94 12.58
N ALA A 5 20.06 -7.36 12.41
CA ALA A 5 18.81 -8.00 12.76
C ALA A 5 17.89 -8.14 11.55
N TYR A 6 17.06 -9.17 11.56
CA TYR A 6 16.07 -9.40 10.50
C TYR A 6 14.82 -10.07 11.05
N GLY A 7 13.69 -9.88 10.37
CA GLY A 7 12.43 -10.49 10.77
C GLY A 7 11.28 -10.15 9.82
N LEU A 8 10.10 -10.60 10.19
CA LEU A 8 8.87 -10.19 9.55
C LEU A 8 8.44 -8.83 10.12
N LEU A 9 8.12 -7.89 9.22
CA LEU A 9 7.54 -6.60 9.57
C LEU A 9 6.04 -6.65 9.34
N ARG A 10 5.25 -6.63 10.42
CA ARG A 10 3.80 -6.59 10.30
C ARG A 10 3.38 -5.22 9.77
N SER A 11 2.68 -5.21 8.64
CA SER A 11 2.06 -4.00 8.08
C SER A 11 0.88 -3.53 8.94
N CYS A 12 0.42 -2.32 8.68
CA CYS A 12 -0.83 -1.81 9.28
C CYS A 12 -2.05 -2.59 8.77
N ASP A 13 -3.19 -2.32 9.35
CA ASP A 13 -4.49 -2.69 8.83
C ASP A 13 -5.16 -1.44 8.23
N PRO A 14 -5.43 -1.40 6.90
CA PRO A 14 -5.12 -2.42 5.89
C PRO A 14 -3.65 -2.38 5.41
N PRO A 15 -3.09 -3.54 4.96
CA PRO A 15 -1.73 -3.61 4.42
C PRO A 15 -1.71 -3.15 2.95
N ILE A 16 -1.96 -1.89 2.75
CA ILE A 16 -2.05 -1.23 1.44
C ILE A 16 -0.98 -0.15 1.37
N THR A 17 -0.29 -0.06 0.24
CA THR A 17 0.86 0.83 0.01
C THR A 17 0.68 2.23 0.61
N VAL A 18 -0.43 2.91 0.30
CA VAL A 18 -0.64 4.30 0.72
C VAL A 18 -0.79 4.43 2.24
N PRO A 19 -1.71 3.73 2.94
CA PRO A 19 -1.73 3.78 4.40
C PRO A 19 -0.45 3.24 5.03
N ALA A 20 0.15 2.17 4.50
CA ALA A 20 1.32 1.54 5.09
C ALA A 20 2.56 2.46 5.09
N TRP A 21 2.86 3.12 3.97
CA TRP A 21 3.96 4.11 3.92
C TRP A 21 3.67 5.33 4.80
N ALA A 22 2.40 5.77 4.88
CA ALA A 22 2.03 6.84 5.80
C ALA A 22 2.28 6.44 7.27
N VAL A 23 1.91 5.22 7.66
CA VAL A 23 2.14 4.66 9.01
C VAL A 23 3.64 4.52 9.29
N MET A 24 4.40 3.89 8.37
CA MET A 24 5.85 3.67 8.53
C MET A 24 6.60 4.98 8.78
N THR A 25 6.23 6.04 8.05
CA THR A 25 6.97 7.31 8.06
C THR A 25 6.49 8.31 9.11
N SER A 26 5.28 8.14 9.66
CA SER A 26 4.74 9.02 10.71
C SER A 26 4.60 8.34 12.08
N SER A 27 4.68 7.02 12.13
CA SER A 27 4.35 6.22 13.35
C SER A 27 2.93 6.50 13.87
N LYS A 28 1.97 6.74 12.95
CA LYS A 28 0.55 6.94 13.27
C LYS A 28 -0.27 5.90 12.55
N LYS A 29 -1.22 5.26 13.25
CA LYS A 29 -2.12 4.26 12.65
C LYS A 29 -3.07 4.87 11.61
N PRO A 30 -3.62 4.07 10.68
CA PRO A 30 -4.53 4.54 9.64
C PRO A 30 -5.72 5.33 10.17
N GLY A 31 -6.28 4.95 11.33
CA GLY A 31 -7.37 5.69 11.97
C GLY A 31 -6.96 7.09 12.42
N THR A 32 -5.77 7.27 12.99
CA THR A 32 -5.23 8.59 13.34
C THR A 32 -4.96 9.44 12.09
N LEU A 33 -4.50 8.82 11.01
CA LEU A 33 -4.24 9.49 9.74
C LEU A 33 -5.51 9.83 8.95
N GLY A 34 -6.60 9.08 9.15
CA GLY A 34 -7.81 9.16 8.31
C GLY A 34 -7.59 8.61 6.91
N ILE A 35 -6.64 7.67 6.74
CA ILE A 35 -6.24 7.13 5.45
C ILE A 35 -6.39 5.61 5.47
N TYR A 36 -7.38 5.10 4.72
CA TYR A 36 -7.76 3.69 4.70
C TYR A 36 -7.47 3.01 3.34
N GLY A 37 -6.94 3.74 2.36
CA GLY A 37 -6.62 3.25 1.04
C GLY A 37 -6.12 4.35 0.11
N PHE A 38 -5.95 4.03 -1.17
CA PHE A 38 -5.56 5.01 -2.20
C PHE A 38 -6.61 6.11 -2.37
N ARG A 39 -7.89 5.71 -2.37
CA ARG A 39 -9.04 6.62 -2.44
C ARG A 39 -9.83 6.49 -1.15
N ASN A 40 -10.22 7.60 -0.57
CA ASN A 40 -10.99 7.66 0.66
C ASN A 40 -12.22 8.53 0.43
N ARG A 41 -13.32 8.24 1.10
CA ARG A 41 -14.49 9.15 1.11
C ARG A 41 -14.05 10.47 1.74
N ALA A 42 -14.36 11.57 1.06
CA ALA A 42 -14.03 12.91 1.55
C ALA A 42 -15.04 13.36 2.65
N ASP A 43 -16.25 12.90 2.53
CA ASP A 43 -17.38 13.17 3.42
C ASP A 43 -18.36 11.98 3.40
N TYR A 44 -19.50 12.12 4.06
CA TYR A 44 -20.53 11.08 4.09
C TYR A 44 -21.45 11.04 2.86
N SER A 45 -21.18 11.84 1.80
CA SER A 45 -21.84 11.66 0.50
C SER A 45 -21.43 10.33 -0.15
N TYR A 46 -22.23 9.85 -1.11
CA TYR A 46 -22.00 8.54 -1.73
C TYR A 46 -20.90 8.54 -2.82
N GLU A 47 -20.58 9.71 -3.38
CA GLU A 47 -19.78 9.84 -4.59
C GLU A 47 -18.44 10.55 -4.40
N ASN A 48 -18.29 11.31 -3.32
CA ASN A 48 -17.14 12.18 -3.12
C ASN A 48 -15.92 11.39 -2.59
N HIS A 49 -14.97 11.10 -3.47
CA HIS A 49 -13.73 10.39 -3.14
C HIS A 49 -12.51 11.25 -3.44
N VAL A 50 -11.52 11.18 -2.56
CA VAL A 50 -10.23 11.87 -2.70
C VAL A 50 -9.09 10.87 -2.74
N ILE A 51 -8.07 11.18 -3.55
CA ILE A 51 -6.81 10.43 -3.57
C ILE A 51 -5.96 10.89 -2.39
N ALA A 52 -5.47 9.94 -1.60
CA ALA A 52 -4.59 10.23 -0.47
C ALA A 52 -3.15 10.51 -0.95
N ASN A 53 -2.92 11.72 -1.45
CA ASN A 53 -1.60 12.24 -1.82
C ASN A 53 -0.90 12.94 -0.64
N ALA A 54 0.20 13.68 -0.87
CA ALA A 54 0.95 14.39 0.18
C ALA A 54 0.10 15.36 1.00
N ASN A 55 -0.97 15.93 0.41
CA ASN A 55 -1.86 16.85 1.11
C ASN A 55 -2.83 16.16 2.06
N ALA A 56 -3.03 14.86 1.93
CA ALA A 56 -3.84 14.09 2.88
C ALA A 56 -3.10 13.86 4.21
N ILE A 57 -1.77 13.87 4.21
CA ILE A 57 -0.96 13.72 5.42
C ILE A 57 -0.93 15.04 6.19
N LYS A 58 -1.57 15.07 7.36
CA LYS A 58 -1.69 16.25 8.23
C LYS A 58 -0.78 16.20 9.45
N VAL A 59 -0.02 15.12 9.60
CA VAL A 59 0.94 14.90 10.68
C VAL A 59 2.36 14.97 10.15
N ASP A 60 3.32 15.20 11.04
CA ASP A 60 4.73 15.15 10.69
C ASP A 60 5.16 13.73 10.32
N ARG A 61 5.96 13.61 9.28
CA ARG A 61 6.69 12.40 8.95
C ARG A 61 8.13 12.50 9.47
N VAL A 62 8.82 11.39 9.55
CA VAL A 62 10.18 11.33 10.11
C VAL A 62 11.11 12.39 9.53
N TRP A 63 11.07 12.64 8.23
CA TRP A 63 11.91 13.67 7.58
C TRP A 63 11.48 15.10 7.85
N ASP A 64 10.21 15.36 8.20
CA ASP A 64 9.77 16.69 8.61
C ASP A 64 10.39 17.04 9.96
N ILE A 65 10.42 16.06 10.88
CA ILE A 65 11.05 16.18 12.19
C ILE A 65 12.57 16.33 12.03
N LEU A 66 13.20 15.49 11.20
CA LEU A 66 14.63 15.55 10.92
C LEU A 66 15.03 16.91 10.32
N SER A 67 14.28 17.42 9.35
CA SER A 67 14.52 18.71 8.71
C SER A 67 14.49 19.87 9.72
N ARG A 68 13.52 19.87 10.65
CA ARG A 68 13.44 20.87 11.72
C ARG A 68 14.58 20.76 12.73
N ASN A 69 15.21 19.60 12.84
CA ASN A 69 16.39 19.36 13.67
C ASN A 69 17.71 19.50 12.87
N ASN A 70 17.69 20.28 11.79
CA ASN A 70 18.83 20.58 10.93
C ASN A 70 19.50 19.35 10.28
N LYS A 71 18.83 18.19 10.23
CA LYS A 71 19.32 17.01 9.53
C LYS A 71 19.04 17.16 8.02
N LYS A 72 20.04 16.88 7.19
CA LYS A 72 19.88 16.85 5.74
C LYS A 72 19.22 15.57 5.31
N VAL A 73 18.16 15.67 4.51
CA VAL A 73 17.37 14.51 4.08
C VAL A 73 17.36 14.38 2.55
N ILE A 74 17.46 13.16 2.06
CA ILE A 74 17.27 12.82 0.64
C ILE A 74 16.18 11.75 0.56
N LEU A 75 15.13 12.05 -0.20
CA LEU A 75 13.93 11.23 -0.33
C LEU A 75 13.67 10.93 -1.80
N VAL A 76 13.56 9.66 -2.19
CA VAL A 76 13.37 9.27 -3.59
C VAL A 76 12.19 8.30 -3.74
N GLY A 77 11.13 8.73 -4.40
CA GLY A 77 10.00 7.89 -4.78
C GLY A 77 9.15 7.36 -3.64
N ILE A 78 9.18 8.01 -2.47
CA ILE A 78 8.41 7.55 -1.30
C ILE A 78 6.94 7.88 -1.51
N PRO A 79 6.02 6.91 -1.37
CA PRO A 79 4.59 7.15 -1.55
C PRO A 79 4.05 8.32 -0.74
N GLN A 80 3.12 9.05 -1.35
CA GLN A 80 2.50 10.26 -0.79
C GLN A 80 3.49 11.42 -0.55
N THR A 81 4.49 11.58 -1.41
CA THR A 81 5.36 12.75 -1.42
C THR A 81 5.00 13.75 -2.52
N PHE A 82 4.06 13.41 -3.41
CA PHE A 82 3.54 14.36 -4.40
C PHE A 82 2.20 14.99 -3.94
N PRO A 83 2.00 16.33 -4.10
CA PRO A 83 2.99 17.33 -4.47
C PRO A 83 4.10 17.47 -3.43
N PRO A 84 5.35 17.75 -3.87
CA PRO A 84 6.48 17.86 -2.96
C PRO A 84 6.33 19.00 -1.95
N LYS A 85 6.60 18.69 -0.68
CA LYS A 85 6.69 19.69 0.39
C LYS A 85 8.15 20.03 0.66
N PRO A 86 8.45 21.25 1.15
CA PRO A 86 9.81 21.63 1.52
C PRO A 86 10.42 20.70 2.57
N VAL A 87 11.71 20.34 2.36
CA VAL A 87 12.53 19.57 3.30
C VAL A 87 13.92 20.21 3.42
N ASN A 88 14.68 19.90 4.45
CA ASN A 88 16.08 20.31 4.52
C ASN A 88 16.94 19.37 3.65
N GLY A 89 16.87 19.53 2.33
CA GLY A 89 17.57 18.67 1.40
C GLY A 89 16.83 18.46 0.08
N ILE A 90 16.72 17.21 -0.37
CA ILE A 90 16.19 16.84 -1.69
C ILE A 90 15.02 15.86 -1.53
N LEU A 91 13.94 16.14 -2.27
CA LEU A 91 12.82 15.22 -2.40
C LEU A 91 12.50 14.99 -3.88
N VAL A 92 12.40 13.74 -4.29
CA VAL A 92 11.94 13.28 -5.60
C VAL A 92 10.62 12.55 -5.41
N GLY A 93 9.56 13.01 -6.06
CA GLY A 93 8.19 12.52 -5.91
C GLY A 93 8.01 11.05 -6.32
N ASP A 94 6.86 10.54 -5.99
CA ASP A 94 6.48 9.13 -6.09
C ASP A 94 5.59 8.82 -7.31
N PHE A 95 5.10 7.59 -7.37
CA PHE A 95 4.22 7.07 -8.43
C PHE A 95 2.84 7.76 -8.50
N LEU A 96 2.43 8.53 -7.49
CA LEU A 96 1.22 9.36 -7.54
C LEU A 96 1.42 10.67 -8.32
N THR A 97 2.66 10.97 -8.70
CA THR A 97 2.97 12.10 -9.58
C THR A 97 2.34 11.89 -10.95
N PRO A 98 1.58 12.85 -11.49
CA PRO A 98 0.90 12.71 -12.77
C PRO A 98 1.86 12.40 -13.93
N ASP A 99 2.95 13.16 -14.03
CA ASP A 99 4.01 12.99 -15.03
C ASP A 99 5.28 13.76 -14.64
N THR A 100 6.35 13.62 -15.42
CA THR A 100 7.62 14.33 -15.20
C THR A 100 7.61 15.79 -15.67
N LYS A 101 6.52 16.28 -16.28
CA LYS A 101 6.33 17.71 -16.57
C LYS A 101 5.88 18.46 -15.32
N SER A 102 5.23 17.77 -14.41
CA SER A 102 4.85 18.30 -13.08
C SER A 102 6.08 18.71 -12.27
N ASP A 103 5.88 19.56 -11.27
CA ASP A 103 6.92 19.85 -10.27
C ASP A 103 6.98 18.70 -9.27
N TYR A 104 7.75 17.66 -9.61
CA TYR A 104 7.85 16.41 -8.82
C TYR A 104 9.08 16.37 -7.92
N THR A 105 9.86 17.48 -7.85
CA THR A 105 11.03 17.56 -6.96
C THR A 105 10.97 18.74 -6.01
N TYR A 106 11.67 18.64 -4.90
CA TYR A 106 12.05 19.76 -4.06
C TYR A 106 13.57 19.72 -3.85
N PRO A 107 14.32 20.81 -4.13
CA PRO A 107 13.86 22.02 -4.85
C PRO A 107 13.27 21.69 -6.25
N SER A 108 12.40 22.56 -6.78
CA SER A 108 11.66 22.27 -8.03
C SER A 108 12.58 22.19 -9.26
N ASP A 109 13.70 22.90 -9.26
CA ASP A 109 14.71 22.89 -10.33
C ASP A 109 15.58 21.62 -10.32
N PHE A 110 15.59 20.84 -9.23
CA PHE A 110 16.36 19.61 -9.13
C PHE A 110 15.97 18.57 -10.22
N LYS A 111 14.77 18.63 -10.77
CA LYS A 111 14.36 17.79 -11.91
C LYS A 111 15.28 17.92 -13.12
N HIS A 112 15.91 19.09 -13.33
CA HIS A 112 16.87 19.29 -14.42
C HIS A 112 18.19 18.57 -14.18
N GLU A 113 18.59 18.42 -12.91
CA GLU A 113 19.76 17.64 -12.53
C GLU A 113 19.49 16.15 -12.72
N ILE A 114 18.31 15.66 -12.33
CA ILE A 114 17.88 14.29 -12.60
C ILE A 114 17.99 13.97 -14.09
N THR A 115 17.48 14.86 -14.95
CA THR A 115 17.57 14.65 -16.41
C THR A 115 19.00 14.53 -16.92
N LYS A 116 19.94 15.29 -16.33
CA LYS A 116 21.38 15.17 -16.70
C LYS A 116 21.97 13.83 -16.25
N VAL A 117 21.52 13.28 -15.11
CA VAL A 117 22.08 12.05 -14.53
C VAL A 117 21.50 10.80 -15.18
N VAL A 118 20.18 10.75 -15.39
CA VAL A 118 19.48 9.51 -15.81
C VAL A 118 18.67 9.66 -17.11
N GLY A 119 18.68 10.84 -17.74
CA GLY A 119 17.82 11.14 -18.88
C GLY A 119 16.35 11.23 -18.46
N ASP A 120 15.44 10.65 -19.24
CA ASP A 120 14.03 10.62 -18.92
C ASP A 120 13.78 9.77 -17.68
N TYR A 121 13.38 10.39 -16.58
CA TYR A 121 13.09 9.71 -15.34
C TYR A 121 11.75 8.97 -15.41
N ILE A 122 11.69 7.77 -14.85
CA ILE A 122 10.49 6.93 -14.85
C ILE A 122 9.96 6.87 -13.42
N LEU A 123 8.79 7.48 -13.21
CA LEU A 123 8.12 7.52 -11.89
C LEU A 123 7.47 6.17 -11.54
N ASP A 124 6.85 5.52 -12.52
CA ASP A 124 6.16 4.23 -12.37
C ASP A 124 5.94 3.55 -13.73
N VAL A 125 5.78 2.23 -13.73
CA VAL A 125 5.30 1.42 -14.86
C VAL A 125 3.78 1.37 -14.79
N ARG A 126 3.10 2.28 -15.50
CA ARG A 126 1.67 2.54 -15.34
C ARG A 126 0.77 1.41 -15.84
N GLU A 127 1.18 0.73 -16.92
CA GLU A 127 0.39 -0.35 -17.54
C GLU A 127 0.81 -1.75 -17.07
N PHE A 128 1.33 -1.89 -15.85
CA PHE A 128 1.81 -3.18 -15.34
C PHE A 128 0.68 -4.24 -15.22
N ARG A 129 -0.60 -3.83 -15.25
CA ARG A 129 -1.77 -4.70 -15.31
C ARG A 129 -2.24 -4.86 -16.75
N SER A 130 -1.41 -5.45 -17.59
CA SER A 130 -1.76 -5.79 -18.97
C SER A 130 -1.09 -7.10 -19.41
N ASP A 131 -1.49 -7.62 -20.57
CA ASP A 131 -0.91 -8.84 -21.13
C ASP A 131 0.42 -8.61 -21.88
N LYS A 132 0.90 -7.36 -21.93
CA LYS A 132 2.15 -6.98 -22.61
C LYS A 132 3.38 -7.33 -21.77
N LYS A 133 3.54 -8.57 -21.38
CA LYS A 133 4.54 -9.03 -20.39
C LYS A 133 5.98 -8.63 -20.73
N ASP A 134 6.43 -8.74 -22.01
CA ASP A 134 7.77 -8.31 -22.40
C ASP A 134 8.02 -6.82 -22.20
N THR A 135 7.03 -5.99 -22.54
CA THR A 135 7.10 -4.54 -22.36
C THR A 135 7.18 -4.19 -20.88
N ILE A 136 6.29 -4.78 -20.06
CA ILE A 136 6.23 -4.56 -18.62
C ILE A 136 7.56 -4.94 -17.96
N LEU A 137 8.10 -6.12 -18.29
CA LEU A 137 9.38 -6.61 -17.75
C LEU A 137 10.51 -5.63 -18.06
N LYS A 138 10.62 -5.21 -19.32
CA LYS A 138 11.62 -4.23 -19.75
C LYS A 138 11.49 -2.89 -19.02
N GLU A 139 10.28 -2.37 -18.92
CA GLU A 139 10.00 -1.08 -18.28
C GLU A 139 10.31 -1.12 -16.77
N ILE A 140 9.98 -2.22 -16.08
CA ILE A 140 10.31 -2.40 -14.65
C ILE A 140 11.83 -2.35 -14.46
N PHE A 141 12.61 -3.13 -15.22
CA PHE A 141 14.07 -3.11 -15.12
C PHE A 141 14.68 -1.77 -15.48
N GLU A 142 14.12 -1.06 -16.46
CA GLU A 142 14.61 0.26 -16.85
C GLU A 142 14.32 1.31 -15.78
N MET A 143 13.11 1.35 -15.24
CA MET A 143 12.73 2.22 -14.11
C MET A 143 13.68 2.02 -12.93
N THR A 144 13.88 0.77 -12.52
CA THR A 144 14.76 0.42 -11.40
C THR A 144 16.19 0.84 -11.66
N ARG A 145 16.73 0.56 -12.85
CA ARG A 145 18.11 0.96 -13.22
C ARG A 145 18.31 2.47 -13.10
N LYS A 146 17.36 3.27 -13.60
CA LYS A 146 17.42 4.73 -13.51
C LYS A 146 17.31 5.21 -12.07
N ARG A 147 16.45 4.61 -11.26
CA ARG A 147 16.27 4.95 -9.85
C ARG A 147 17.52 4.67 -9.03
N PHE A 148 18.14 3.50 -9.21
CA PHE A 148 19.40 3.17 -8.55
C PHE A 148 20.57 4.00 -9.08
N GLN A 149 20.59 4.37 -10.36
CA GLN A 149 21.58 5.30 -10.91
C GLN A 149 21.47 6.68 -10.24
N LEU A 150 20.25 7.19 -10.08
CA LEU A 150 20.01 8.44 -9.36
C LEU A 150 20.41 8.33 -7.88
N ALA A 151 20.07 7.21 -7.23
CA ALA A 151 20.44 6.97 -5.84
C ALA A 151 21.96 6.96 -5.64
N ARG A 152 22.72 6.29 -6.53
CA ARG A 152 24.19 6.33 -6.48
C ARG A 152 24.75 7.75 -6.62
N TYR A 153 24.21 8.52 -7.56
CA TYR A 153 24.60 9.91 -7.73
C TYR A 153 24.32 10.73 -6.47
N LEU A 154 23.13 10.63 -5.90
CA LEU A 154 22.73 11.36 -4.71
C LEU A 154 23.58 11.00 -3.48
N LEU A 155 23.86 9.72 -3.27
CA LEU A 155 24.71 9.24 -2.16
C LEU A 155 26.16 9.72 -2.27
N ALA A 156 26.69 9.85 -3.51
CA ALA A 156 28.08 10.25 -3.74
C ALA A 156 28.29 11.76 -3.78
N GLU A 157 27.33 12.52 -4.32
CA GLU A 157 27.53 13.93 -4.67
C GLU A 157 26.77 14.93 -3.77
N LYS A 158 25.88 14.44 -2.90
CA LYS A 158 25.07 15.31 -2.02
C LYS A 158 25.32 14.98 -0.56
N ASP A 159 25.27 15.99 0.28
CA ASP A 159 25.32 15.81 1.73
C ASP A 159 23.98 15.29 2.26
N TRP A 160 24.03 14.31 3.14
CA TRP A 160 22.86 13.76 3.79
C TRP A 160 23.18 13.19 5.19
N ASP A 161 22.23 13.32 6.11
CA ASP A 161 22.17 12.59 7.38
C ASP A 161 21.18 11.41 7.29
N TYR A 162 20.14 11.57 6.44
CA TYR A 162 19.10 10.58 6.22
C TYR A 162 18.82 10.42 4.73
N PHE A 163 18.98 9.21 4.22
CA PHE A 163 18.66 8.85 2.85
C PHE A 163 17.58 7.77 2.84
N MET A 164 16.50 7.98 2.11
CA MET A 164 15.43 7.00 1.94
C MET A 164 15.00 6.93 0.50
N MET A 165 14.92 5.70 -0.05
CA MET A 165 14.33 5.50 -1.37
C MET A 165 13.36 4.32 -1.34
N VAL A 166 12.34 4.37 -2.21
CA VAL A 166 11.39 3.28 -2.42
C VAL A 166 11.56 2.72 -3.83
N GLU A 167 11.78 1.42 -3.92
CA GLU A 167 11.82 0.67 -5.18
C GLU A 167 10.49 -0.04 -5.40
N ILE A 168 9.61 0.59 -6.16
CA ILE A 168 8.26 0.08 -6.42
C ILE A 168 8.24 -1.06 -7.44
N GLY A 169 9.33 -1.28 -8.17
CA GLY A 169 9.43 -2.35 -9.14
C GLY A 169 9.26 -3.74 -8.53
N VAL A 170 9.60 -3.91 -7.23
CA VAL A 170 9.35 -5.16 -6.48
C VAL A 170 7.85 -5.48 -6.43
N ASP A 171 7.01 -4.49 -6.13
CA ASP A 171 5.56 -4.63 -6.13
C ASP A 171 5.05 -4.90 -7.57
N ARG A 172 5.53 -4.16 -8.55
CA ARG A 172 5.11 -4.28 -9.96
C ARG A 172 5.41 -5.64 -10.56
N ILE A 173 6.60 -6.20 -10.28
CA ILE A 173 6.99 -7.51 -10.80
C ILE A 173 6.14 -8.63 -10.18
N GLN A 174 5.82 -8.52 -8.89
CA GLN A 174 4.97 -9.48 -8.20
C GLN A 174 3.55 -9.47 -8.76
N HIS A 175 2.93 -8.32 -8.90
CA HIS A 175 1.60 -8.19 -9.50
C HIS A 175 1.55 -8.72 -10.93
N ALA A 176 2.55 -8.43 -11.74
CA ALA A 176 2.54 -8.79 -13.15
C ALA A 176 2.97 -10.22 -13.46
N PHE A 177 3.75 -10.89 -12.60
CA PHE A 177 4.41 -12.16 -12.95
C PHE A 177 4.25 -13.26 -11.91
N TRP A 178 3.44 -13.09 -10.86
CA TRP A 178 3.24 -14.15 -9.86
C TRP A 178 2.69 -15.43 -10.48
N GLY A 179 1.71 -15.30 -11.35
CA GLY A 179 1.12 -16.42 -12.08
C GLY A 179 2.08 -17.17 -13.00
N CYS A 180 3.20 -16.53 -13.40
CA CYS A 180 4.23 -17.19 -14.20
C CYS A 180 5.17 -18.07 -13.36
N MET A 181 5.35 -17.74 -12.07
CA MET A 181 6.28 -18.38 -11.15
C MET A 181 5.62 -19.49 -10.32
N ASP A 182 4.44 -19.22 -9.80
CA ASP A 182 3.76 -20.08 -8.82
C ASP A 182 3.00 -21.20 -9.51
N LYS A 183 3.50 -22.44 -9.38
CA LYS A 183 2.89 -23.64 -9.98
C LYS A 183 1.47 -23.94 -9.51
N THR A 184 1.05 -23.36 -8.39
CA THR A 184 -0.30 -23.50 -7.85
C THR A 184 -1.25 -22.40 -8.33
N HIS A 185 -0.72 -21.38 -9.01
CA HIS A 185 -1.53 -20.30 -9.54
C HIS A 185 -2.34 -20.77 -10.77
N ARG A 186 -3.60 -20.39 -10.85
CA ARG A 186 -4.52 -20.77 -11.93
C ARG A 186 -4.03 -20.42 -13.35
N ASN A 187 -3.23 -19.36 -13.49
CA ASN A 187 -2.68 -18.89 -14.76
C ASN A 187 -1.30 -19.49 -15.05
N TYR A 188 -0.76 -20.36 -14.18
CA TYR A 188 0.55 -20.95 -14.40
C TYR A 188 0.56 -21.85 -15.62
N GLN A 189 1.59 -21.68 -16.44
CA GLN A 189 1.87 -22.54 -17.60
C GLN A 189 3.30 -23.04 -17.47
N ALA A 190 3.46 -24.36 -17.41
CA ALA A 190 4.78 -24.98 -17.31
C ALA A 190 5.65 -24.64 -18.52
N GLY A 191 6.90 -24.26 -18.27
CA GLY A 191 7.86 -23.87 -19.32
C GLY A 191 7.60 -22.51 -19.95
N ASN A 192 6.79 -21.64 -19.31
CA ASN A 192 6.67 -20.25 -19.77
C ASN A 192 8.00 -19.49 -19.62
N CYS A 193 8.26 -18.56 -20.53
CA CYS A 193 9.53 -17.82 -20.56
C CYS A 193 9.75 -16.83 -19.39
N TYR A 194 8.75 -16.60 -18.55
CA TYR A 194 8.79 -15.68 -17.41
C TYR A 194 8.86 -16.39 -16.04
N GLU A 195 9.06 -17.70 -16.01
CA GLU A 195 9.05 -18.49 -14.78
C GLU A 195 10.06 -18.00 -13.73
N THR A 196 11.18 -17.43 -14.17
CA THR A 196 12.24 -16.85 -13.32
C THR A 196 12.17 -15.33 -13.19
N ALA A 197 11.24 -14.64 -13.84
CA ALA A 197 11.24 -13.18 -13.92
C ALA A 197 11.30 -12.48 -12.55
N ILE A 198 10.55 -12.96 -11.57
CA ILE A 198 10.58 -12.41 -10.20
C ILE A 198 11.95 -12.68 -9.55
N LEU A 199 12.47 -13.91 -9.64
CA LEU A 199 13.77 -14.28 -9.07
C LEU A 199 14.91 -13.44 -9.68
N ASP A 200 14.92 -13.27 -10.99
CA ASP A 200 15.96 -12.53 -11.70
C ASP A 200 15.89 -11.05 -11.38
N TYR A 201 14.68 -10.52 -11.18
CA TYR A 201 14.49 -9.16 -10.72
C TYR A 201 14.99 -8.96 -9.28
N TYR A 202 14.71 -9.87 -8.35
CA TYR A 202 15.27 -9.81 -6.99
C TYR A 202 16.79 -9.86 -6.97
N ARG A 203 17.41 -10.72 -7.80
CA ARG A 203 18.87 -10.77 -7.97
C ARG A 203 19.43 -9.44 -8.49
N PHE A 204 18.72 -8.82 -9.43
CA PHE A 204 19.11 -7.52 -9.95
C PHE A 204 19.03 -6.44 -8.87
N VAL A 205 17.96 -6.36 -8.10
CA VAL A 205 17.80 -5.40 -7.00
C VAL A 205 18.85 -5.64 -5.91
N ASP A 206 19.14 -6.89 -5.56
CA ASP A 206 20.19 -7.25 -4.59
C ASP A 206 21.56 -6.75 -5.04
N ALA A 207 21.91 -6.93 -6.32
CA ALA A 207 23.15 -6.42 -6.89
C ALA A 207 23.22 -4.88 -6.86
N GLU A 208 22.13 -4.20 -7.15
CA GLU A 208 22.02 -2.74 -7.08
C GLU A 208 22.15 -2.23 -5.63
N ILE A 209 21.52 -2.89 -4.65
CA ILE A 209 21.70 -2.60 -3.22
C ILE A 209 23.17 -2.80 -2.83
N GLY A 210 23.77 -3.89 -3.28
CA GLY A 210 25.22 -4.14 -3.07
C GLY A 210 26.11 -3.03 -3.62
N ALA A 211 25.72 -2.39 -4.73
CA ALA A 211 26.43 -1.24 -5.29
C ALA A 211 26.26 0.03 -4.42
N LEU A 212 25.04 0.29 -3.88
CA LEU A 212 24.80 1.41 -2.97
C LEU A 212 25.60 1.24 -1.66
N LEU A 213 25.65 0.02 -1.12
CA LEU A 213 26.38 -0.27 0.14
C LEU A 213 27.88 0.02 0.07
N LYS A 214 28.46 0.09 -1.13
CA LYS A 214 29.88 0.48 -1.32
C LYS A 214 30.10 2.00 -1.23
N LEU A 215 29.03 2.79 -1.32
CA LEU A 215 29.05 4.25 -1.27
C LEU A 215 28.77 4.81 0.13
N VAL A 216 28.34 3.98 1.06
CA VAL A 216 28.02 4.41 2.42
C VAL A 216 29.07 3.95 3.42
N ASP A 217 29.34 4.78 4.42
CA ASP A 217 30.33 4.51 5.44
C ASP A 217 29.89 3.33 6.35
N LYS A 218 30.89 2.68 6.95
CA LYS A 218 30.64 1.58 7.90
C LYS A 218 29.81 2.02 9.11
N GLY A 219 29.89 3.29 9.51
CA GLY A 219 29.11 3.91 10.57
C GLY A 219 27.65 4.25 10.19
N THR A 220 27.23 3.94 8.96
CA THR A 220 25.87 4.16 8.50
C THR A 220 24.98 2.97 8.88
N THR A 221 23.88 3.23 9.61
CA THR A 221 22.82 2.23 9.80
C THR A 221 22.01 2.08 8.51
N VAL A 222 21.82 0.84 8.06
CA VAL A 222 21.09 0.55 6.82
C VAL A 222 19.87 -0.29 7.12
N PHE A 223 18.70 0.17 6.66
CA PHE A 223 17.45 -0.57 6.68
C PHE A 223 17.06 -1.06 5.29
N VAL A 224 16.57 -2.30 5.20
CA VAL A 224 15.80 -2.80 4.07
C VAL A 224 14.46 -3.26 4.62
N VAL A 225 13.41 -2.53 4.27
CA VAL A 225 12.06 -2.75 4.80
C VAL A 225 11.04 -2.74 3.67
N SER A 226 9.93 -3.43 3.84
CA SER A 226 8.77 -3.30 2.96
C SER A 226 7.53 -2.88 3.72
N ASP A 227 6.65 -2.19 3.05
CA ASP A 227 5.37 -1.69 3.57
C ASP A 227 4.34 -2.81 3.80
N HIS A 228 4.39 -3.86 3.00
CA HIS A 228 3.61 -5.08 3.12
C HIS A 228 4.35 -6.24 2.44
N GLY A 229 3.80 -7.43 2.52
CA GLY A 229 4.22 -8.58 1.73
C GLY A 229 3.39 -8.71 0.45
N ALA A 230 3.64 -9.79 -0.29
CA ALA A 230 2.83 -10.21 -1.41
C ALA A 230 2.45 -11.68 -1.27
N GLN A 231 1.35 -12.06 -1.90
CA GLN A 231 0.86 -13.45 -1.95
C GLN A 231 0.09 -13.71 -3.24
N LYS A 232 -0.08 -14.99 -3.57
CA LYS A 232 -0.89 -15.42 -4.70
C LYS A 232 -2.30 -14.85 -4.61
N MET A 233 -2.84 -14.36 -5.72
CA MET A 233 -4.24 -13.98 -5.83
C MET A 233 -5.08 -15.15 -6.38
N GLU A 234 -6.06 -15.60 -5.61
CA GLU A 234 -6.95 -16.68 -6.00
C GLU A 234 -8.10 -16.22 -6.93
N GLY A 235 -8.51 -14.96 -6.76
CA GLY A 235 -9.61 -14.35 -7.50
C GLY A 235 -10.16 -13.12 -6.78
N SER A 236 -11.41 -12.78 -7.04
CA SER A 236 -12.10 -11.66 -6.39
C SER A 236 -13.51 -12.04 -5.94
N VAL A 237 -13.91 -11.55 -4.76
CA VAL A 237 -15.30 -11.57 -4.30
C VAL A 237 -16.00 -10.31 -4.77
N CYS A 238 -17.10 -10.43 -5.51
CA CYS A 238 -17.95 -9.34 -5.97
C CYS A 238 -18.86 -8.90 -4.82
N ILE A 239 -18.35 -8.07 -3.92
CA ILE A 239 -19.05 -7.73 -2.66
C ILE A 239 -20.42 -7.12 -2.90
N ASN A 240 -20.56 -6.24 -3.91
CA ASN A 240 -21.85 -5.60 -4.20
C ASN A 240 -22.87 -6.56 -4.82
N GLU A 241 -22.44 -7.58 -5.60
CA GLU A 241 -23.33 -8.67 -6.05
C GLU A 241 -23.85 -9.48 -4.86
N TRP A 242 -22.97 -9.77 -3.88
CA TRP A 242 -23.36 -10.44 -2.66
C TRP A 242 -24.33 -9.61 -1.84
N LEU A 243 -24.04 -8.32 -1.63
CA LEU A 243 -24.94 -7.42 -0.89
C LEU A 243 -26.29 -7.26 -1.56
N ILE A 244 -26.38 -7.27 -2.90
CA ILE A 244 -27.64 -7.28 -3.64
C ILE A 244 -28.38 -8.60 -3.41
N ARG A 245 -27.72 -9.72 -3.48
CA ARG A 245 -28.31 -11.07 -3.26
C ARG A 245 -28.89 -11.22 -1.86
N GLU A 246 -28.19 -10.69 -0.86
CA GLU A 246 -28.62 -10.70 0.54
C GLU A 246 -29.64 -9.58 0.88
N GLY A 247 -29.96 -8.69 -0.07
CA GLY A 247 -30.95 -7.64 0.13
C GLY A 247 -30.47 -6.41 0.89
N TYR A 248 -29.16 -6.23 1.07
CA TYR A 248 -28.57 -5.05 1.71
C TYR A 248 -28.34 -3.89 0.76
N LEU A 249 -28.11 -4.17 -0.52
CA LEU A 249 -27.95 -3.19 -1.60
C LEU A 249 -29.09 -3.35 -2.59
N VAL A 250 -29.81 -2.27 -2.86
CA VAL A 250 -30.95 -2.27 -3.78
C VAL A 250 -30.66 -1.32 -4.95
N LEU A 251 -30.86 -1.81 -6.16
CA LEU A 251 -30.70 -1.03 -7.39
C LEU A 251 -32.06 -0.75 -8.01
N ASN A 252 -32.24 0.46 -8.56
CA ASN A 252 -33.41 0.80 -9.37
C ASN A 252 -33.41 0.05 -10.70
N GLU A 253 -32.22 -0.30 -11.22
CA GLU A 253 -32.01 -1.00 -12.46
C GLU A 253 -30.77 -1.87 -12.35
N LYS A 254 -30.87 -3.18 -12.61
CA LYS A 254 -29.72 -4.08 -12.60
C LYS A 254 -28.96 -3.95 -13.91
N PRO A 255 -27.63 -3.67 -13.87
CA PRO A 255 -26.83 -3.61 -15.08
C PRO A 255 -26.67 -5.01 -15.70
N ILE A 256 -26.63 -5.08 -17.03
CA ILE A 256 -26.46 -6.33 -17.80
C ILE A 256 -25.00 -6.62 -18.14
N THR A 257 -24.10 -5.70 -17.86
CA THR A 257 -22.65 -5.83 -18.04
C THR A 257 -21.92 -5.30 -16.82
N PRO A 258 -20.67 -5.75 -16.56
CA PRO A 258 -19.88 -5.27 -15.42
C PRO A 258 -19.80 -3.74 -15.41
N THR A 259 -20.42 -3.14 -14.41
CA THR A 259 -20.58 -1.69 -14.26
C THR A 259 -19.94 -1.24 -12.95
N PRO A 260 -19.04 -0.24 -12.96
CA PRO A 260 -18.47 0.33 -11.75
C PRO A 260 -19.55 0.90 -10.82
N PHE A 261 -19.37 0.77 -9.50
CA PHE A 261 -20.35 1.20 -8.50
C PHE A 261 -20.81 2.65 -8.69
N ALA A 262 -19.89 3.57 -8.97
CA ALA A 262 -20.21 4.99 -9.20
C ALA A 262 -21.16 5.27 -10.39
N LYS A 263 -21.41 4.28 -11.25
CA LYS A 263 -22.34 4.38 -12.39
C LYS A 263 -23.66 3.66 -12.13
N LEU A 264 -23.83 3.03 -10.98
CA LEU A 264 -25.04 2.31 -10.63
C LEU A 264 -26.16 3.26 -10.20
N LYS A 265 -27.40 2.89 -10.52
CA LYS A 265 -28.61 3.59 -10.06
C LYS A 265 -29.08 2.96 -8.73
N VAL A 266 -28.44 3.32 -7.63
CA VAL A 266 -28.76 2.78 -6.31
C VAL A 266 -30.07 3.39 -5.77
N ASP A 267 -30.95 2.56 -5.23
CA ASP A 267 -32.10 2.98 -4.43
C ASP A 267 -31.66 3.14 -2.95
N TRP A 268 -31.17 4.33 -2.62
CA TRP A 268 -30.67 4.63 -1.27
C TRP A 268 -31.75 4.56 -0.20
N SER A 269 -33.03 4.72 -0.57
CA SER A 269 -34.15 4.62 0.37
C SER A 269 -34.42 3.19 0.85
N LYS A 270 -33.78 2.19 0.21
CA LYS A 270 -33.88 0.75 0.54
C LYS A 270 -32.54 0.11 0.80
N THR A 271 -31.43 0.79 0.51
CA THR A 271 -30.07 0.26 0.67
C THR A 271 -29.60 0.46 2.11
N LYS A 272 -29.20 -0.63 2.78
CA LYS A 272 -28.65 -0.63 4.13
C LYS A 272 -27.11 -0.56 4.13
N ALA A 273 -26.45 -1.19 3.12
CA ALA A 273 -25.01 -1.26 3.04
C ALA A 273 -24.53 -1.33 1.58
N TRP A 274 -23.31 -0.87 1.33
CA TRP A 274 -22.62 -1.00 0.05
C TRP A 274 -21.11 -1.18 0.28
N GLY A 275 -20.37 -1.63 -0.76
CA GLY A 275 -18.95 -1.90 -0.66
C GLY A 275 -18.12 -1.22 -1.75
N ASP A 276 -16.93 -0.76 -1.35
CA ASP A 276 -15.86 -0.40 -2.28
C ASP A 276 -14.92 -1.60 -2.47
N GLY A 277 -14.60 -1.89 -3.73
CA GLY A 277 -13.63 -2.90 -4.10
C GLY A 277 -12.18 -2.44 -3.99
N GLY A 278 -11.26 -3.37 -4.16
CA GLY A 278 -9.82 -3.16 -4.14
C GLY A 278 -9.07 -4.38 -3.61
N TYR A 279 -7.91 -4.18 -3.02
CA TYR A 279 -7.13 -5.24 -2.39
C TYR A 279 -7.86 -5.89 -1.19
N TYR A 280 -8.75 -5.16 -0.56
CA TYR A 280 -9.71 -5.61 0.44
C TYR A 280 -11.04 -4.90 0.23
N SER A 281 -12.11 -5.32 0.89
CA SER A 281 -13.40 -4.63 0.82
C SER A 281 -13.57 -3.64 1.95
N ARG A 282 -13.98 -2.43 1.60
CA ARG A 282 -14.49 -1.41 2.54
C ARG A 282 -16.01 -1.43 2.45
N ILE A 283 -16.66 -1.70 3.56
CA ILE A 283 -18.12 -1.77 3.65
C ILE A 283 -18.63 -0.59 4.45
N PHE A 284 -19.62 0.06 3.93
CA PHE A 284 -20.26 1.24 4.52
C PHE A 284 -21.73 0.95 4.80
N LEU A 285 -22.23 1.41 5.94
CA LEU A 285 -23.61 1.34 6.33
C LEU A 285 -24.33 2.67 6.01
N ASN A 286 -25.57 2.59 5.56
CA ASN A 286 -26.38 3.76 5.21
C ASN A 286 -27.12 4.27 6.43
N VAL A 287 -26.43 4.93 7.36
CA VAL A 287 -26.91 5.32 8.68
C VAL A 287 -27.71 6.60 8.63
N ARG A 288 -28.87 6.61 9.27
CA ARG A 288 -29.75 7.78 9.38
C ARG A 288 -29.05 8.92 10.12
N GLY A 289 -29.08 10.11 9.53
CA GLY A 289 -28.43 11.31 10.07
C GLY A 289 -26.92 11.38 9.83
N ARG A 290 -26.30 10.34 9.25
CA ARG A 290 -24.90 10.31 8.81
C ARG A 290 -24.79 10.41 7.29
N GLU A 291 -25.43 9.50 6.56
CA GLU A 291 -25.52 9.54 5.10
C GLU A 291 -26.75 10.35 4.65
N PRO A 292 -26.71 10.96 3.43
CA PRO A 292 -27.78 11.84 2.94
C PRO A 292 -29.18 11.19 2.89
N GLN A 293 -29.25 9.92 2.57
CA GLN A 293 -30.47 9.12 2.52
C GLN A 293 -30.34 7.88 3.43
N GLY A 294 -29.71 8.05 4.60
CA GLY A 294 -29.52 6.98 5.57
C GLY A 294 -30.84 6.40 6.09
N ILE A 295 -30.91 5.07 6.17
CA ILE A 295 -32.10 4.34 6.63
C ILE A 295 -31.83 3.45 7.84
N VAL A 296 -30.58 3.13 8.12
CA VAL A 296 -30.19 2.34 9.29
C VAL A 296 -30.25 3.21 10.53
N GLU A 297 -31.10 2.89 11.47
CA GLU A 297 -31.20 3.63 12.74
C GLU A 297 -29.89 3.43 13.54
N GLN A 298 -29.49 4.45 14.30
CA GLN A 298 -28.29 4.37 15.14
C GLN A 298 -28.37 3.21 16.15
N ALA A 299 -29.57 2.89 16.66
CA ALA A 299 -29.77 1.77 17.57
C ALA A 299 -29.59 0.37 16.89
N GLU A 300 -29.72 0.30 15.57
CA GLU A 300 -29.58 -0.93 14.80
C GLU A 300 -28.13 -1.15 14.30
N TYR A 301 -27.29 -0.11 14.35
CA TYR A 301 -25.93 -0.10 13.78
C TYR A 301 -25.09 -1.29 14.25
N GLU A 302 -24.99 -1.51 15.56
CA GLU A 302 -24.17 -2.58 16.13
C GLU A 302 -24.66 -3.99 15.74
N ASN A 303 -25.98 -4.17 15.72
CA ASN A 303 -26.57 -5.46 15.35
C ASN A 303 -26.34 -5.75 13.86
N LEU A 304 -26.55 -4.75 13.00
CA LEU A 304 -26.31 -4.89 11.55
C LEU A 304 -24.83 -5.08 11.23
N SER A 305 -23.92 -4.37 11.90
CA SER A 305 -22.47 -4.54 11.76
C SER A 305 -22.04 -5.95 12.10
N ARG A 306 -22.56 -6.52 13.20
CA ARG A 306 -22.27 -7.89 13.61
C ARG A 306 -22.85 -8.91 12.63
N GLU A 307 -24.11 -8.75 12.26
CA GLU A 307 -24.77 -9.62 11.28
C GLU A 307 -24.01 -9.68 9.95
N LEU A 308 -23.63 -8.50 9.42
CA LEU A 308 -22.83 -8.42 8.19
C LEU A 308 -21.45 -9.05 8.34
N SER A 309 -20.79 -8.82 9.48
CA SER A 309 -19.48 -9.45 9.74
C SER A 309 -19.57 -10.97 9.70
N GLU A 310 -20.51 -11.56 10.43
CA GLU A 310 -20.71 -13.01 10.49
C GLU A 310 -21.06 -13.60 9.11
N LYS A 311 -21.96 -12.94 8.37
CA LYS A 311 -22.37 -13.40 7.04
C LYS A 311 -21.25 -13.26 6.00
N ILE A 312 -20.46 -12.19 6.05
CA ILE A 312 -19.33 -11.97 5.13
C ILE A 312 -18.21 -12.96 5.41
N GLU A 313 -17.93 -13.26 6.69
CA GLU A 313 -16.95 -14.29 7.08
C GLU A 313 -17.37 -15.68 6.63
N ALA A 314 -18.68 -15.93 6.56
CA ALA A 314 -19.26 -17.19 6.11
C ALA A 314 -19.34 -17.34 4.58
N ILE A 315 -18.98 -16.33 3.78
CA ILE A 315 -18.95 -16.45 2.31
C ILE A 315 -18.00 -17.59 1.93
N PRO A 316 -18.49 -18.69 1.31
CA PRO A 316 -17.63 -19.79 0.92
C PRO A 316 -16.79 -19.45 -0.31
N GLY A 317 -15.84 -20.28 -0.66
CA GLY A 317 -15.18 -20.24 -1.97
C GLY A 317 -16.10 -20.80 -3.08
N PRO A 318 -15.66 -20.70 -4.34
CA PRO A 318 -16.43 -21.24 -5.48
C PRO A 318 -16.68 -22.75 -5.41
N ASP A 319 -15.87 -23.48 -4.65
CA ASP A 319 -15.98 -24.91 -4.38
C ASP A 319 -16.82 -25.24 -3.13
N GLY A 320 -17.38 -24.23 -2.47
CA GLY A 320 -18.16 -24.37 -1.25
C GLY A 320 -17.34 -24.47 0.04
N SER A 321 -16.01 -24.50 -0.04
CA SER A 321 -15.14 -24.51 1.15
C SER A 321 -15.01 -23.13 1.79
N SER A 322 -14.65 -23.07 3.08
CA SER A 322 -14.31 -21.79 3.71
C SER A 322 -13.02 -21.22 3.12
N ILE A 323 -13.05 -19.96 2.72
CA ILE A 323 -11.86 -19.24 2.26
C ILE A 323 -11.08 -18.53 3.38
N GLY A 324 -11.57 -18.58 4.62
CA GLY A 324 -10.92 -17.96 5.77
C GLY A 324 -10.99 -16.42 5.74
N THR A 325 -12.13 -15.87 5.36
CA THR A 325 -12.39 -14.42 5.40
C THR A 325 -12.35 -13.91 6.84
N ARG A 326 -11.78 -12.72 7.02
CA ARG A 326 -11.79 -11.99 8.28
C ARG A 326 -12.43 -10.63 8.07
N VAL A 327 -13.35 -10.28 8.95
CA VAL A 327 -13.94 -8.94 8.97
C VAL A 327 -13.42 -8.19 10.20
N LEU A 328 -12.85 -7.02 9.94
CA LEU A 328 -12.26 -6.16 10.94
C LEU A 328 -13.13 -4.91 11.09
N ARG A 329 -13.31 -4.46 12.32
CA ARG A 329 -14.03 -3.24 12.66
C ARG A 329 -13.01 -2.15 12.98
N PRO A 330 -13.05 -0.97 12.35
CA PRO A 330 -12.13 0.12 12.63
C PRO A 330 -12.12 0.57 14.10
N GLU A 331 -13.25 0.47 14.80
CA GLU A 331 -13.35 0.78 16.23
C GLU A 331 -12.54 -0.17 17.13
N ASP A 332 -12.33 -1.41 16.70
CA ASP A 332 -11.53 -2.38 17.45
C ASP A 332 -10.02 -2.25 17.13
N LEU A 333 -9.68 -1.66 15.98
CA LEU A 333 -8.31 -1.51 15.51
C LEU A 333 -7.67 -0.19 15.91
N TYR A 334 -8.46 0.88 15.95
CA TYR A 334 -7.92 2.23 16.06
C TYR A 334 -8.52 2.99 17.23
N LYS A 335 -7.68 3.62 18.01
CA LYS A 335 -8.11 4.54 19.08
C LYS A 335 -8.86 5.78 18.53
N PHE A 336 -8.40 6.28 17.37
CA PHE A 336 -9.01 7.41 16.67
C PHE A 336 -9.43 6.99 15.28
N ARG A 337 -10.50 7.58 14.75
CA ARG A 337 -11.04 7.34 13.41
C ARG A 337 -11.30 8.67 12.74
N ASN A 338 -10.23 9.29 12.25
CA ASN A 338 -10.31 10.54 11.50
C ASN A 338 -10.78 10.27 10.07
N GLY A 339 -11.28 11.28 9.38
CA GLY A 339 -11.88 11.13 8.06
C GLY A 339 -13.16 10.30 8.08
N VAL A 340 -13.48 9.63 6.96
CA VAL A 340 -14.61 8.72 6.84
C VAL A 340 -14.10 7.29 6.78
N ALA A 341 -13.97 6.66 7.94
CA ALA A 341 -13.60 5.26 8.02
C ALA A 341 -14.69 4.37 7.40
N PRO A 342 -14.34 3.21 6.80
CA PRO A 342 -15.33 2.18 6.52
C PRO A 342 -15.94 1.67 7.83
N ASP A 343 -17.17 1.19 7.78
CA ASP A 343 -17.80 0.56 8.94
C ASP A 343 -17.23 -0.84 9.18
N LEU A 344 -16.94 -1.59 8.08
CA LEU A 344 -16.27 -2.89 8.13
C LEU A 344 -15.17 -2.98 7.07
N MET A 345 -14.14 -3.74 7.38
CA MET A 345 -13.03 -4.07 6.47
C MET A 345 -12.96 -5.58 6.29
N ALA A 346 -13.33 -6.09 5.11
CA ALA A 346 -13.30 -7.53 4.84
C ALA A 346 -12.03 -7.93 4.08
N TYR A 347 -11.28 -8.87 4.67
CA TYR A 347 -10.10 -9.50 4.10
C TYR A 347 -10.49 -10.89 3.60
N PHE A 348 -10.95 -10.96 2.36
CA PHE A 348 -11.38 -12.22 1.76
C PHE A 348 -10.20 -13.19 1.62
N GLY A 349 -10.38 -14.41 2.16
CA GLY A 349 -9.32 -15.41 2.15
C GLY A 349 -8.03 -14.93 2.81
N ASN A 350 -8.13 -14.13 3.87
CA ASN A 350 -6.99 -13.46 4.49
C ASN A 350 -6.13 -12.70 3.46
N LEU A 351 -6.81 -11.94 2.57
CA LEU A 351 -6.23 -11.18 1.45
C LEU A 351 -5.79 -12.01 0.23
N ALA A 352 -5.93 -13.33 0.21
CA ALA A 352 -5.70 -14.12 -1.00
C ALA A 352 -6.75 -13.85 -2.09
N TRP A 353 -7.91 -13.30 -1.73
CA TRP A 353 -8.94 -12.85 -2.64
C TRP A 353 -9.09 -11.32 -2.58
N ARG A 354 -9.20 -10.70 -3.73
CA ARG A 354 -9.54 -9.26 -3.80
C ARG A 354 -11.04 -9.03 -3.63
N SER A 355 -11.43 -7.78 -3.55
CA SER A 355 -12.81 -7.36 -3.63
C SER A 355 -13.08 -6.66 -4.96
N ALA A 356 -14.02 -7.16 -5.75
CA ALA A 356 -14.52 -6.47 -6.93
C ALA A 356 -15.73 -5.61 -6.55
N GLY A 357 -15.68 -4.33 -6.90
CA GLY A 357 -16.76 -3.37 -6.62
C GLY A 357 -17.80 -3.29 -7.75
N THR A 358 -17.53 -3.85 -8.93
CA THR A 358 -18.44 -3.86 -10.08
C THR A 358 -19.64 -4.76 -9.87
N VAL A 359 -20.76 -4.42 -10.50
CA VAL A 359 -22.02 -5.19 -10.52
C VAL A 359 -22.41 -5.49 -11.97
N GLY A 360 -23.14 -6.58 -12.22
CA GLY A 360 -23.58 -7.04 -13.54
C GLY A 360 -22.83 -8.26 -14.05
N ARG A 361 -22.24 -9.05 -13.12
CA ARG A 361 -21.54 -10.30 -13.42
C ARG A 361 -22.39 -11.56 -13.15
N ASP A 362 -23.56 -11.43 -12.52
CA ASP A 362 -24.43 -12.51 -12.07
C ASP A 362 -23.74 -13.58 -11.17
N SER A 363 -22.56 -13.27 -10.68
CA SER A 363 -21.75 -14.13 -9.82
C SER A 363 -21.14 -13.33 -8.69
N ILE A 364 -21.04 -13.92 -7.50
CA ILE A 364 -20.30 -13.33 -6.38
C ILE A 364 -18.79 -13.55 -6.47
N TYR A 365 -18.32 -14.24 -7.53
CA TYR A 365 -16.89 -14.42 -7.80
C TYR A 365 -16.54 -13.96 -9.20
N THR A 366 -15.31 -13.44 -9.33
CA THR A 366 -14.69 -13.22 -10.62
C THR A 366 -13.21 -13.55 -10.53
N PHE A 367 -12.67 -14.00 -11.65
CA PHE A 367 -11.24 -14.22 -11.81
C PHE A 367 -10.60 -13.15 -12.69
N GLU A 368 -11.38 -12.27 -13.21
CA GLU A 368 -10.94 -11.03 -13.85
C GLU A 368 -10.91 -9.92 -12.82
N ASN A 369 -9.92 -9.05 -12.93
CA ASN A 369 -9.79 -7.92 -12.04
C ASN A 369 -10.39 -6.66 -12.68
N ASP A 370 -11.08 -5.85 -11.90
CA ASP A 370 -11.68 -4.58 -12.35
C ASP A 370 -10.64 -3.58 -12.92
N THR A 371 -9.35 -3.79 -12.62
CA THR A 371 -8.25 -2.90 -13.01
C THR A 371 -7.26 -3.53 -14.01
N GLY A 372 -7.62 -4.64 -14.64
CA GLY A 372 -6.78 -5.40 -15.57
C GLY A 372 -6.12 -6.64 -14.92
N PRO A 373 -5.36 -7.44 -15.71
CA PRO A 373 -4.69 -8.64 -15.23
C PRO A 373 -3.81 -8.36 -14.00
N ASP A 374 -3.93 -9.22 -12.99
CA ASP A 374 -3.18 -9.09 -11.75
C ASP A 374 -3.09 -10.46 -11.09
N ASP A 375 -1.89 -10.91 -10.77
CA ASP A 375 -1.63 -12.27 -10.32
C ASP A 375 -1.34 -12.35 -8.80
N ALA A 376 -1.17 -11.19 -8.13
CA ALA A 376 -0.82 -11.12 -6.72
C ALA A 376 -1.74 -10.18 -5.93
N ASN A 377 -1.85 -10.43 -4.64
CA ASN A 377 -2.42 -9.50 -3.67
C ASN A 377 -1.43 -9.25 -2.54
N HIS A 378 -1.71 -8.25 -1.72
CA HIS A 378 -0.84 -7.89 -0.61
C HIS A 378 -0.93 -8.91 0.53
N GLY A 379 0.21 -9.15 1.19
CA GLY A 379 0.30 -9.95 2.41
C GLY A 379 0.54 -9.06 3.63
N GLN A 380 0.07 -9.52 4.81
CA GLN A 380 0.14 -8.77 6.06
C GLN A 380 1.59 -8.52 6.53
N HIS A 381 2.52 -9.40 6.18
CA HIS A 381 3.90 -9.33 6.66
C HIS A 381 4.86 -9.05 5.51
N GLY A 382 5.57 -7.93 5.64
CA GLY A 382 6.72 -7.59 4.83
C GLY A 382 8.03 -8.04 5.46
N ILE A 383 9.14 -7.49 4.97
CA ILE A 383 10.49 -7.79 5.46
C ILE A 383 11.02 -6.64 6.30
N PHE A 384 11.86 -7.00 7.27
CA PHE A 384 12.70 -6.09 8.04
C PHE A 384 14.11 -6.66 8.07
N ILE A 385 15.09 -5.87 7.62
CA ILE A 385 16.51 -6.16 7.73
C ILE A 385 17.18 -4.87 8.16
N VAL A 386 18.02 -4.94 9.19
CA VAL A 386 18.84 -3.80 9.61
C VAL A 386 20.28 -4.23 9.79
N ARG A 387 21.19 -3.42 9.26
CA ARG A 387 22.61 -3.43 9.60
C ARG A 387 22.89 -2.18 10.43
N PRO A 388 23.07 -2.29 11.75
CA PRO A 388 23.39 -1.14 12.58
C PRO A 388 24.80 -0.62 12.30
N ALA A 389 25.06 0.65 12.68
CA ALA A 389 26.37 1.28 12.55
C ALA A 389 27.47 0.52 13.33
N THR A 390 27.11 -0.01 14.49
CA THR A 390 27.97 -0.93 15.25
C THR A 390 27.49 -2.35 14.99
N PRO A 391 28.30 -3.19 14.31
CA PRO A 391 27.87 -4.55 13.96
C PRO A 391 27.58 -5.39 15.19
N ASN A 392 26.40 -5.99 15.21
CA ASN A 392 25.98 -6.98 16.21
C ASN A 392 26.05 -8.38 15.59
N SER A 393 25.97 -9.43 16.44
CA SER A 393 25.72 -10.79 15.93
C SER A 393 24.36 -10.84 15.24
N SER A 394 24.28 -11.62 14.14
CA SER A 394 23.02 -11.82 13.43
C SER A 394 21.94 -12.37 14.36
N GLN A 395 20.77 -11.73 14.38
CA GLN A 395 19.63 -12.18 15.19
C GLN A 395 18.31 -12.05 14.44
N LYS A 396 17.41 -13.01 14.67
CA LYS A 396 16.04 -12.95 14.18
C LYS A 396 15.17 -12.27 15.23
N VAL A 397 14.48 -11.19 14.81
CA VAL A 397 13.57 -10.42 15.68
C VAL A 397 12.12 -10.75 15.32
N GLN A 398 11.24 -10.74 16.33
CA GLN A 398 9.81 -11.01 16.20
C GLN A 398 8.99 -9.85 16.76
N GLY A 399 7.72 -9.75 16.34
CA GLY A 399 6.77 -8.76 16.85
C GLY A 399 7.07 -7.33 16.39
N LEU A 400 7.76 -7.17 15.23
CA LEU A 400 8.00 -5.87 14.63
C LEU A 400 6.75 -5.37 13.91
N GLU A 401 6.41 -4.13 14.15
CA GLU A 401 5.31 -3.43 13.48
C GLU A 401 5.82 -2.27 12.65
N ILE A 402 5.16 -1.99 11.54
CA ILE A 402 5.58 -0.97 10.57
C ILE A 402 5.72 0.43 11.19
N GLN A 403 4.92 0.76 12.20
CA GLN A 403 4.96 2.01 12.95
C GLN A 403 6.21 2.18 13.82
N ASP A 404 6.96 1.09 14.06
CA ASP A 404 8.18 1.10 14.88
C ASP A 404 9.39 1.68 14.12
N VAL A 405 9.29 1.81 12.80
CA VAL A 405 10.41 2.26 11.95
C VAL A 405 10.76 3.74 12.19
N ALA A 406 9.77 4.65 12.17
CA ALA A 406 10.02 6.08 12.33
C ALA A 406 10.64 6.46 13.68
N PRO A 407 10.13 6.01 14.85
CA PRO A 407 10.76 6.32 16.14
C PRO A 407 12.17 5.72 16.26
N THR A 408 12.43 4.56 15.63
CA THR A 408 13.76 3.95 15.58
C THR A 408 14.75 4.82 14.81
N ILE A 409 14.36 5.36 13.65
CA ILE A 409 15.18 6.29 12.86
C ILE A 409 15.51 7.54 13.67
N LEU A 410 14.52 8.16 14.34
CA LEU A 410 14.75 9.35 15.17
C LEU A 410 15.73 9.05 16.31
N LYS A 411 15.60 7.88 16.96
CA LYS A 411 16.51 7.44 18.03
C LYS A 411 17.95 7.33 17.54
N ILE A 412 18.16 6.68 16.38
CA ILE A 412 19.49 6.50 15.78
C ILE A 412 20.14 7.84 15.45
N LEU A 413 19.36 8.80 14.95
CA LEU A 413 19.86 10.13 14.57
C LEU A 413 19.93 11.13 15.74
N GLY A 414 19.65 10.68 16.98
CA GLY A 414 19.72 11.50 18.18
C GLY A 414 18.69 12.63 18.25
N VAL A 415 17.54 12.43 17.57
CA VAL A 415 16.45 13.41 17.54
C VAL A 415 15.35 12.98 18.51
N PRO A 416 14.76 13.90 19.30
CA PRO A 416 13.67 13.59 20.21
C PRO A 416 12.49 12.93 19.49
N ILE A 417 11.96 11.86 20.09
CA ILE A 417 10.80 11.13 19.57
C ILE A 417 9.55 11.83 20.11
N PRO A 418 8.62 12.28 19.24
CA PRO A 418 7.33 12.82 19.67
C PRO A 418 6.53 11.84 20.52
N GLU A 419 5.95 12.32 21.63
CA GLU A 419 5.16 11.49 22.56
C GLU A 419 3.89 10.88 21.91
N ASP A 420 3.41 11.49 20.85
CA ASP A 420 2.23 11.06 20.12
C ASP A 420 2.53 10.01 19.02
N MET A 421 3.78 9.58 18.84
CA MET A 421 4.10 8.41 18.02
C MET A 421 3.56 7.13 18.65
N GLU A 422 2.93 6.28 17.84
CA GLU A 422 2.24 5.07 18.30
C GLU A 422 3.13 3.81 18.25
N GLY A 423 4.28 3.88 17.60
CA GLY A 423 5.28 2.82 17.54
C GLY A 423 6.31 2.93 18.65
N LYS A 424 7.14 1.91 18.77
CA LYS A 424 8.25 1.80 19.72
C LYS A 424 9.60 1.73 18.99
N VAL A 425 10.67 2.08 19.70
CA VAL A 425 12.04 1.90 19.17
C VAL A 425 12.35 0.41 19.08
N ILE A 426 12.99 -0.01 17.99
CA ILE A 426 13.52 -1.36 17.77
C ILE A 426 14.95 -1.38 18.31
N PRO A 427 15.21 -1.99 19.48
CA PRO A 427 16.52 -1.91 20.14
C PRO A 427 17.65 -2.50 19.28
N GLU A 428 17.35 -3.54 18.51
CA GLU A 428 18.31 -4.27 17.69
C GLU A 428 18.82 -3.46 16.49
N ALA A 429 18.20 -2.32 16.20
CA ALA A 429 18.60 -1.40 15.15
C ALA A 429 19.50 -0.25 15.65
N CYS A 430 19.64 -0.08 16.98
CA CYS A 430 20.32 1.06 17.62
C CYS A 430 21.76 0.73 18.08
#